data_375b6f34630d23f2d8d1da395cc700eb
#
_entry.id   375b6f34630d23f2d8d1da395cc700eb
#
_cell.length_a   1.000
_cell.length_b   1.000
_cell.length_c   1.000
_cell.angle_alpha   90.00
_cell.angle_beta   90.00
_cell.angle_gamma   90.00
#
_symmetry.space_group_name_H-M   'P 1'
#
loop_
_entity.id
_entity.type
_entity.pdbx_description
1 polymer ?
#
loop_
_entity_poly.entity_id
_entity_poly.type
_entity_poly.pdbx_seq_one_letter_code
_entity_poly.pdbx_strand_id
1 'polypeptide(L)'
;MVIGFGDLARRLLPKLQGLAHVTGVSRRPDTLPDALTNRLYGDYGVPGSLRDAAAMKPDYVVFTPVPSGRNIDGYRAGYAQSARNIGESGLLRHCRRAIFVSSTRVYAEKDGAWVTEDSPLAANDPFVRALLDGEACFRRHAAATIVRPSGLYDGARPTMLTPILDGFESQFGDAYTNRIH
;
A
#
# COMPACT_ATOMS: atom_id res chain seq x y z
N MET A 1 -1.41 8.87 -10.96
CA MET A 1 -0.26 7.94 -11.00
C MET A 1 -0.43 6.86 -9.95
N VAL A 2 -0.07 5.62 -10.26
CA VAL A 2 -0.14 4.48 -9.31
C VAL A 2 1.26 3.89 -9.16
N ILE A 3 1.75 3.80 -7.91
CA ILE A 3 3.07 3.29 -7.56
C ILE A 3 2.89 2.00 -6.76
N GLY A 4 3.61 0.93 -7.16
CA GLY A 4 3.38 -0.40 -6.61
C GLY A 4 2.19 -1.07 -7.30
N PHE A 5 2.40 -1.51 -8.54
CA PHE A 5 1.33 -2.03 -9.39
C PHE A 5 1.05 -3.53 -9.13
N GLY A 6 0.67 -3.84 -7.87
CA GLY A 6 0.21 -5.16 -7.45
C GLY A 6 -1.27 -5.41 -7.78
N ASP A 7 -1.87 -6.39 -7.12
CA ASP A 7 -3.25 -6.81 -7.37
C ASP A 7 -4.28 -5.69 -7.11
N LEU A 8 -4.15 -4.97 -6.01
CA LEU A 8 -5.05 -3.85 -5.68
C LEU A 8 -5.05 -2.79 -6.78
N ALA A 9 -3.86 -2.42 -7.28
CA ALA A 9 -3.73 -1.46 -8.36
C ALA A 9 -4.32 -1.96 -9.68
N ARG A 10 -4.16 -3.26 -9.98
CA ARG A 10 -4.77 -3.89 -11.17
C ARG A 10 -6.29 -3.86 -11.12
N ARG A 11 -6.89 -4.04 -9.94
CA ARG A 11 -8.36 -3.94 -9.73
C ARG A 11 -8.87 -2.52 -9.75
N LEU A 12 -8.05 -1.56 -9.32
CA LEU A 12 -8.37 -0.13 -9.37
C LEU A 12 -8.39 0.39 -10.81
N LEU A 13 -7.50 -0.10 -11.68
CA LEU A 13 -7.35 0.43 -13.05
C LEU A 13 -8.64 0.47 -13.85
N PRO A 14 -9.48 -0.59 -13.94
CA PRO A 14 -10.74 -0.54 -14.68
C PRO A 14 -11.73 0.51 -14.14
N LYS A 15 -11.65 0.82 -12.84
CA LYS A 15 -12.50 1.84 -12.20
C LYS A 15 -12.07 3.27 -12.53
N LEU A 16 -10.84 3.45 -12.99
CA LEU A 16 -10.27 4.75 -13.38
C LEU A 16 -10.36 5.00 -14.90
N GLN A 17 -10.66 3.97 -15.68
CA GLN A 17 -10.81 4.11 -17.14
C GLN A 17 -11.91 5.10 -17.49
N GLY A 18 -11.63 6.02 -18.42
CA GLY A 18 -12.54 7.10 -18.81
C GLY A 18 -12.64 8.27 -17.80
N LEU A 19 -12.09 8.11 -16.57
CA LEU A 19 -12.09 9.16 -15.56
C LEU A 19 -10.75 9.89 -15.45
N ALA A 20 -9.64 9.20 -15.76
CA ALA A 20 -8.29 9.75 -15.61
C ALA A 20 -7.28 9.10 -16.55
N HIS A 21 -6.24 9.85 -16.90
CA HIS A 21 -5.03 9.31 -17.50
C HIS A 21 -4.19 8.61 -16.42
N VAL A 22 -4.06 7.29 -16.51
CA VAL A 22 -3.39 6.50 -15.47
C VAL A 22 -1.98 6.12 -15.91
N THR A 23 -0.99 6.56 -15.14
CA THR A 23 0.41 6.15 -15.28
C THR A 23 0.73 5.12 -14.21
N GLY A 24 1.22 3.96 -14.60
CA GLY A 24 1.72 2.91 -13.70
C GLY A 24 3.23 3.03 -13.53
N VAL A 25 3.72 2.91 -12.29
CA VAL A 25 5.16 2.87 -11.97
C VAL A 25 5.51 1.51 -11.38
N SER A 26 6.48 0.83 -11.99
CA SER A 26 6.90 -0.51 -11.60
C SER A 26 8.37 -0.74 -11.95
N ARG A 27 9.02 -1.66 -11.22
CA ARG A 27 10.34 -2.19 -11.56
C ARG A 27 10.35 -2.98 -12.88
N ARG A 28 9.18 -3.40 -13.34
CA ARG A 28 8.98 -4.15 -14.60
C ARG A 28 7.83 -3.51 -15.37
N PRO A 29 8.07 -2.37 -16.04
CA PRO A 29 7.02 -1.63 -16.75
C PRO A 29 6.35 -2.47 -17.86
N ASP A 30 7.09 -3.37 -18.50
CA ASP A 30 6.58 -4.24 -19.57
C ASP A 30 5.51 -5.25 -19.08
N THR A 31 5.46 -5.52 -17.78
CA THR A 31 4.43 -6.40 -17.18
C THR A 31 3.16 -5.67 -16.76
N LEU A 32 3.12 -4.36 -16.94
CA LEU A 32 1.98 -3.54 -16.60
C LEU A 32 0.87 -3.66 -17.66
N PRO A 33 -0.42 -3.49 -17.28
CA PRO A 33 -1.54 -3.60 -18.21
C PRO A 33 -1.46 -2.60 -19.37
N ASP A 34 -1.86 -3.04 -20.57
CA ASP A 34 -1.92 -2.19 -21.77
C ASP A 34 -2.92 -1.03 -21.68
N ALA A 35 -3.91 -1.18 -20.81
CA ALA A 35 -4.92 -0.16 -20.53
C ALA A 35 -4.39 1.08 -19.81
N LEU A 36 -3.11 1.09 -19.39
CA LEU A 36 -2.46 2.28 -18.83
C LEU A 36 -2.11 3.29 -19.92
N THR A 37 -2.29 4.58 -19.61
CA THR A 37 -1.87 5.67 -20.49
C THR A 37 -0.34 5.70 -20.64
N ASN A 38 0.37 5.52 -19.53
CA ASN A 38 1.83 5.43 -19.51
C ASN A 38 2.31 4.33 -18.55
N ARG A 39 3.47 3.76 -18.89
CA ARG A 39 4.19 2.78 -18.06
C ARG A 39 5.59 3.29 -17.83
N LEU A 40 5.98 3.45 -16.57
CA LEU A 40 7.29 3.96 -16.20
C LEU A 40 8.05 2.96 -15.35
N TYR A 41 9.35 2.92 -15.60
CA TYR A 41 10.26 2.28 -14.66
C TYR A 41 10.35 3.12 -13.38
N GLY A 42 10.33 2.47 -12.24
CA GLY A 42 10.60 3.08 -10.96
C GLY A 42 10.61 2.04 -9.84
N ASP A 43 11.63 2.12 -9.00
CA ASP A 43 11.74 1.34 -7.76
C ASP A 43 11.65 2.27 -6.57
N TYR A 44 10.51 2.27 -5.89
CA TYR A 44 10.31 3.09 -4.70
C TYR A 44 11.22 2.70 -3.52
N GLY A 45 11.85 1.51 -3.56
CA GLY A 45 12.87 1.09 -2.60
C GLY A 45 14.23 1.75 -2.83
N VAL A 46 14.46 2.35 -4.02
CA VAL A 46 15.74 2.93 -4.41
C VAL A 46 15.65 4.46 -4.48
N PRO A 47 16.47 5.19 -3.66
CA PRO A 47 16.51 6.65 -3.73
C PRO A 47 16.79 7.16 -5.13
N GLY A 48 16.05 8.19 -5.56
CA GLY A 48 16.22 8.83 -6.87
C GLY A 48 15.65 8.07 -8.08
N SER A 49 15.17 6.83 -7.89
CA SER A 49 14.58 6.02 -8.99
C SER A 49 13.26 6.59 -9.54
N LEU A 50 12.62 7.52 -8.84
CA LEU A 50 11.31 8.08 -9.20
C LEU A 50 11.41 9.46 -9.90
N ARG A 51 12.58 9.85 -10.41
CA ARG A 51 12.77 11.18 -11.03
C ARG A 51 11.85 11.41 -12.23
N ASP A 52 11.77 10.42 -13.13
CA ASP A 52 10.94 10.52 -14.33
C ASP A 52 9.44 10.56 -13.97
N ALA A 53 9.03 9.78 -12.95
CA ALA A 53 7.70 9.83 -12.42
C ALA A 53 7.37 11.20 -11.80
N ALA A 54 8.31 11.80 -11.07
CA ALA A 54 8.14 13.13 -10.48
C ALA A 54 8.06 14.24 -11.54
N ALA A 55 8.80 14.10 -12.65
CA ALA A 55 8.79 15.06 -13.77
C ALA A 55 7.40 15.14 -14.44
N MET A 56 6.57 14.11 -14.33
CA MET A 56 5.20 14.10 -14.87
C MET A 56 4.21 14.96 -14.05
N LYS A 57 4.58 15.41 -12.84
CA LYS A 57 3.74 16.24 -11.96
C LYS A 57 2.31 15.72 -11.82
N PRO A 58 2.09 14.49 -11.32
CA PRO A 58 0.75 13.90 -11.27
C PRO A 58 -0.18 14.68 -10.34
N ASP A 59 -1.46 14.85 -10.74
CA ASP A 59 -2.49 15.44 -9.87
C ASP A 59 -2.83 14.55 -8.67
N TYR A 60 -2.80 13.22 -8.88
CA TYR A 60 -3.12 12.23 -7.86
C TYR A 60 -2.07 11.12 -7.84
N VAL A 61 -1.68 10.74 -6.65
CA VAL A 61 -0.75 9.62 -6.44
C VAL A 61 -1.42 8.57 -5.56
N VAL A 62 -1.44 7.32 -6.03
CA VAL A 62 -1.86 6.16 -5.23
C VAL A 62 -0.63 5.29 -5.00
N PHE A 63 -0.27 5.09 -3.75
CA PHE A 63 0.84 4.21 -3.36
C PHE A 63 0.31 2.99 -2.64
N THR A 64 0.61 1.82 -3.20
CA THR A 64 0.24 0.51 -2.64
C THR A 64 1.50 -0.24 -2.21
N PRO A 65 2.09 0.14 -1.05
CA PRO A 65 3.31 -0.48 -0.57
C PRO A 65 3.09 -1.94 -0.20
N VAL A 66 4.16 -2.71 -0.31
CA VAL A 66 4.24 -4.06 0.26
C VAL A 66 5.56 -4.19 1.01
N PRO A 67 5.61 -5.00 2.09
CA PRO A 67 6.88 -5.28 2.75
C PRO A 67 7.79 -6.03 1.79
N SER A 68 9.09 -5.72 1.78
CA SER A 68 10.08 -6.45 1.00
C SER A 68 10.41 -7.83 1.58
N GLY A 69 10.00 -8.09 2.82
CA GLY A 69 10.12 -9.34 3.56
C GLY A 69 9.16 -9.38 4.73
N ARG A 70 8.94 -10.56 5.32
CA ARG A 70 8.03 -10.75 6.47
C ARG A 70 8.64 -10.37 7.83
N ASN A 71 9.88 -9.89 7.85
CA ASN A 71 10.60 -9.43 9.04
C ASN A 71 10.48 -7.89 9.19
N ILE A 72 10.98 -7.37 10.30
CA ILE A 72 10.91 -5.93 10.61
C ILE A 72 11.66 -5.07 9.58
N ASP A 73 12.80 -5.54 9.07
CA ASP A 73 13.57 -4.80 8.08
C ASP A 73 12.83 -4.71 6.75
N GLY A 74 12.13 -5.80 6.35
CA GLY A 74 11.25 -5.79 5.19
C GLY A 74 10.08 -4.80 5.32
N TYR A 75 9.51 -4.68 6.53
CA TYR A 75 8.46 -3.68 6.80
C TYR A 75 9.01 -2.25 6.78
N ARG A 76 10.15 -2.01 7.40
CA ARG A 76 10.82 -0.69 7.34
C ARG A 76 11.15 -0.28 5.92
N ALA A 77 11.72 -1.19 5.14
CA ALA A 77 12.04 -0.93 3.73
C ALA A 77 10.78 -0.68 2.88
N GLY A 78 9.76 -1.55 3.02
CA GLY A 78 8.54 -1.51 2.20
C GLY A 78 7.60 -0.35 2.52
N TYR A 79 7.51 0.10 3.78
CA TYR A 79 6.58 1.16 4.20
C TYR A 79 7.29 2.47 4.54
N ALA A 80 8.19 2.49 5.52
CA ALA A 80 8.80 3.70 6.01
C ALA A 80 9.82 4.30 5.01
N GLN A 81 10.76 3.47 4.54
CA GLN A 81 11.81 3.96 3.65
C GLN A 81 11.27 4.30 2.26
N SER A 82 10.40 3.45 1.71
CA SER A 82 9.78 3.71 0.42
C SER A 82 8.94 4.98 0.42
N ALA A 83 8.20 5.25 1.50
CA ALA A 83 7.45 6.50 1.64
C ALA A 83 8.39 7.72 1.69
N ARG A 84 9.55 7.62 2.36
CA ARG A 84 10.57 8.68 2.34
C ARG A 84 11.12 8.91 0.94
N ASN A 85 11.50 7.86 0.24
CA ASN A 85 12.02 7.96 -1.13
C ASN A 85 11.02 8.66 -2.07
N ILE A 86 9.71 8.34 -1.93
CA ILE A 86 8.63 8.99 -2.69
C ILE A 86 8.54 10.48 -2.31
N GLY A 87 8.53 10.81 -1.03
CA GLY A 87 8.46 12.19 -0.54
C GLY A 87 9.65 13.05 -1.01
N GLU A 88 10.86 12.52 -0.87
CA GLU A 88 12.11 13.17 -1.27
C GLU A 88 12.28 13.30 -2.78
N SER A 89 11.67 12.43 -3.57
CA SER A 89 11.71 12.51 -5.04
C SER A 89 11.04 13.76 -5.62
N GLY A 90 10.25 14.47 -4.80
CA GLY A 90 9.46 15.62 -5.25
C GLY A 90 8.15 15.23 -5.96
N LEU A 91 7.86 13.95 -6.11
CA LEU A 91 6.68 13.42 -6.80
C LEU A 91 5.36 13.92 -6.19
N LEU A 92 5.33 14.12 -4.87
CA LEU A 92 4.15 14.57 -4.15
C LEU A 92 3.97 16.10 -4.16
N ARG A 93 4.95 16.87 -4.63
CA ARG A 93 4.98 18.33 -4.52
C ARG A 93 3.80 19.04 -5.20
N HIS A 94 3.35 18.50 -6.33
CA HIS A 94 2.29 19.11 -7.15
C HIS A 94 0.96 18.33 -7.09
N CYS A 95 0.93 17.24 -6.32
CA CYS A 95 -0.27 16.43 -6.30
C CYS A 95 -1.37 17.08 -5.42
N ARG A 96 -2.60 17.06 -5.94
CA ARG A 96 -3.79 17.55 -5.23
C ARG A 96 -4.12 16.64 -4.05
N ARG A 97 -3.87 15.34 -4.21
CA ARG A 97 -4.05 14.34 -3.16
C ARG A 97 -3.19 13.11 -3.38
N ALA A 98 -2.56 12.65 -2.31
CA ALA A 98 -1.86 11.39 -2.26
C ALA A 98 -2.65 10.37 -1.43
N ILE A 99 -2.73 9.13 -1.91
CA ILE A 99 -3.38 8.02 -1.22
C ILE A 99 -2.29 7.02 -0.84
N PHE A 100 -2.18 6.75 0.46
CA PHE A 100 -1.28 5.74 1.01
C PHE A 100 -2.09 4.56 1.51
N VAL A 101 -1.87 3.38 0.96
CA VAL A 101 -2.52 2.15 1.42
C VAL A 101 -1.71 1.55 2.57
N SER A 102 -2.25 1.68 3.77
CA SER A 102 -1.72 1.17 5.03
C SER A 102 -2.39 -0.17 5.40
N SER A 103 -2.70 -0.39 6.67
CA SER A 103 -3.37 -1.60 7.16
C SER A 103 -4.08 -1.34 8.49
N THR A 104 -5.20 -2.05 8.76
CA THR A 104 -5.82 -2.09 10.10
C THR A 104 -4.91 -2.70 11.17
N ARG A 105 -3.80 -3.34 10.81
CA ARG A 105 -2.78 -3.80 11.76
C ARG A 105 -2.28 -2.69 12.69
N VAL A 106 -2.42 -1.42 12.32
CA VAL A 106 -1.94 -0.29 13.13
C VAL A 106 -2.71 -0.12 14.43
N TYR A 107 -3.94 -0.64 14.54
CA TYR A 107 -4.76 -0.50 15.74
C TYR A 107 -4.28 -1.40 16.88
N ALA A 108 -4.42 -0.89 18.11
CA ALA A 108 -4.05 -1.62 19.32
C ALA A 108 -5.09 -2.67 19.72
N GLU A 109 -6.32 -2.52 19.23
CA GLU A 109 -7.45 -3.42 19.52
C GLU A 109 -7.17 -4.86 19.02
N LYS A 110 -7.42 -5.87 19.89
CA LYS A 110 -7.23 -7.28 19.57
C LYS A 110 -8.33 -8.18 20.10
N ASP A 111 -9.26 -7.64 20.88
CA ASP A 111 -10.29 -8.39 21.59
C ASP A 111 -11.65 -8.37 20.86
N GLY A 112 -11.67 -7.90 19.61
CA GLY A 112 -12.86 -7.90 18.75
C GLY A 112 -13.77 -6.68 18.88
N ALA A 113 -13.32 -5.62 19.57
CA ALA A 113 -14.08 -4.38 19.62
C ALA A 113 -14.02 -3.60 18.29
N TRP A 114 -15.03 -2.80 18.02
CA TRP A 114 -15.07 -1.92 16.87
C TRP A 114 -13.99 -0.85 16.97
N VAL A 115 -13.33 -0.59 15.85
CA VAL A 115 -12.32 0.48 15.71
C VAL A 115 -12.78 1.53 14.70
N THR A 116 -12.37 2.77 14.96
CA THR A 116 -12.50 3.92 14.06
C THR A 116 -11.12 4.47 13.72
N GLU A 117 -11.06 5.47 12.87
CA GLU A 117 -9.80 6.13 12.49
C GLU A 117 -9.05 6.74 13.69
N ASP A 118 -9.80 7.11 14.75
CA ASP A 118 -9.27 7.73 15.97
C ASP A 118 -8.94 6.73 17.08
N SER A 119 -9.17 5.43 16.84
CA SER A 119 -8.89 4.39 17.83
C SER A 119 -7.40 4.30 18.15
N PRO A 120 -7.03 3.89 19.37
CA PRO A 120 -5.63 3.77 19.81
C PRO A 120 -4.79 2.91 18.86
N LEU A 121 -3.53 3.34 18.64
CA LEU A 121 -2.58 2.67 17.76
C LEU A 121 -1.54 1.89 18.57
N ALA A 122 -1.14 0.71 18.09
CA ALA A 122 -0.11 -0.13 18.68
C ALA A 122 1.31 0.39 18.38
N ALA A 123 1.59 1.67 18.66
CA ALA A 123 2.81 2.37 18.27
C ALA A 123 4.12 1.77 18.83
N ASN A 124 4.03 0.91 19.85
CA ASN A 124 5.18 0.20 20.44
C ASN A 124 5.56 -1.08 19.64
N ASP A 125 4.66 -1.60 18.79
CA ASP A 125 4.99 -2.69 17.88
C ASP A 125 5.88 -2.15 16.74
N PRO A 126 7.10 -2.69 16.52
CA PRO A 126 8.02 -2.20 15.50
C PRO A 126 7.47 -2.32 14.07
N PHE A 127 6.63 -3.32 13.78
CA PHE A 127 5.97 -3.47 12.48
C PHE A 127 4.91 -2.38 12.26
N VAL A 128 4.13 -2.09 13.29
CA VAL A 128 3.16 -1.00 13.29
C VAL A 128 3.86 0.34 13.13
N ARG A 129 5.00 0.53 13.82
CA ARG A 129 5.80 1.75 13.70
C ARG A 129 6.23 2.02 12.27
N ALA A 130 6.67 0.98 11.53
CA ALA A 130 7.05 1.14 10.13
C ALA A 130 5.88 1.60 9.24
N LEU A 131 4.66 1.12 9.49
CA LEU A 131 3.45 1.58 8.82
C LEU A 131 3.14 3.05 9.15
N LEU A 132 3.15 3.40 10.44
CA LEU A 132 2.85 4.76 10.92
C LEU A 132 3.87 5.78 10.43
N ASP A 133 5.16 5.43 10.35
CA ASP A 133 6.20 6.29 9.79
C ASP A 133 5.95 6.57 8.30
N GLY A 134 5.47 5.57 7.54
CA GLY A 134 5.03 5.73 6.15
C GLY A 134 3.84 6.67 6.02
N GLU A 135 2.79 6.47 6.83
CA GLU A 135 1.61 7.34 6.88
C GLU A 135 1.99 8.79 7.20
N ALA A 136 2.82 8.98 8.23
CA ALA A 136 3.28 10.31 8.65
C ALA A 136 4.11 10.99 7.56
N CYS A 137 4.92 10.23 6.83
CA CYS A 137 5.69 10.75 5.71
C CYS A 137 4.78 11.32 4.62
N PHE A 138 3.76 10.57 4.20
CA PHE A 138 2.81 11.05 3.19
C PHE A 138 2.05 12.30 3.64
N ARG A 139 1.59 12.35 4.90
CA ARG A 139 0.92 13.53 5.45
C ARG A 139 1.81 14.79 5.48
N ARG A 140 3.13 14.63 5.61
CA ARG A 140 4.06 15.78 5.58
C ARG A 140 4.29 16.34 4.18
N HIS A 141 4.18 15.50 3.14
CA HIS A 141 4.54 15.89 1.78
C HIS A 141 3.36 16.27 0.89
N ALA A 142 2.12 15.90 1.27
CA ALA A 142 0.92 16.17 0.49
C ALA A 142 -0.35 16.19 1.33
N ALA A 143 -1.44 16.68 0.75
CA ALA A 143 -2.78 16.40 1.25
C ALA A 143 -3.05 14.89 1.11
N ALA A 144 -2.80 14.12 2.17
CA ALA A 144 -2.82 12.67 2.13
C ALA A 144 -4.13 12.08 2.66
N THR A 145 -4.62 11.05 1.97
CA THR A 145 -5.63 10.12 2.47
C THR A 145 -4.95 8.81 2.81
N ILE A 146 -5.07 8.37 4.05
CA ILE A 146 -4.57 7.08 4.50
C ILE A 146 -5.71 6.09 4.47
N VAL A 147 -5.54 5.02 3.70
CA VAL A 147 -6.51 3.92 3.65
C VAL A 147 -5.94 2.75 4.44
N ARG A 148 -6.64 2.32 5.48
CA ARG A 148 -6.25 1.20 6.35
C ARG A 148 -7.18 0.01 6.09
N PRO A 149 -6.97 -0.76 5.01
CA PRO A 149 -7.80 -1.92 4.73
C PRO A 149 -7.52 -3.03 5.74
N SER A 150 -8.53 -3.83 6.01
CA SER A 150 -8.38 -5.11 6.68
C SER A 150 -7.71 -6.15 5.76
N GLY A 151 -7.59 -7.40 6.19
CA GLY A 151 -7.04 -8.46 5.35
C GLY A 151 -7.85 -8.64 4.07
N LEU A 152 -7.27 -8.26 2.93
CA LEU A 152 -7.93 -8.38 1.63
C LEU A 152 -7.99 -9.85 1.19
N TYR A 153 -9.15 -10.30 0.73
CA TYR A 153 -9.34 -11.63 0.15
C TYR A 153 -10.26 -11.57 -1.06
N ASP A 154 -10.16 -12.55 -1.93
CA ASP A 154 -11.09 -12.80 -3.04
C ASP A 154 -10.94 -14.23 -3.58
N GLY A 155 -11.81 -14.62 -4.51
CA GLY A 155 -11.79 -15.93 -5.14
C GLY A 155 -10.53 -16.27 -5.95
N ALA A 156 -9.77 -15.26 -6.38
CA ALA A 156 -8.49 -15.43 -7.07
C ALA A 156 -7.29 -15.51 -6.10
N ARG A 157 -7.52 -15.25 -4.82
CA ARG A 157 -6.53 -15.38 -3.74
C ARG A 157 -7.01 -16.38 -2.69
N PRO A 158 -6.90 -17.67 -2.95
CA PRO A 158 -7.35 -18.69 -2.02
C PRO A 158 -6.39 -18.88 -0.82
N THR A 159 -5.52 -17.89 -0.53
CA THR A 159 -4.48 -17.97 0.49
C THR A 159 -4.97 -18.36 1.88
N MET A 160 -6.27 -18.28 2.13
CA MET A 160 -6.88 -18.79 3.37
C MET A 160 -7.76 -20.02 3.15
N LEU A 161 -8.41 -20.11 2.00
CA LEU A 161 -9.29 -21.25 1.71
C LEU A 161 -8.48 -22.51 1.37
N THR A 162 -7.38 -22.36 0.63
CA THR A 162 -6.56 -23.51 0.24
C THR A 162 -6.03 -24.30 1.44
N PRO A 163 -5.38 -23.67 2.44
CA PRO A 163 -4.96 -24.40 3.65
C PRO A 163 -6.11 -25.08 4.38
N ILE A 164 -7.28 -24.43 4.46
CA ILE A 164 -8.48 -25.03 5.12
C ILE A 164 -8.98 -26.23 4.33
N LEU A 165 -9.06 -26.12 3.00
CA LEU A 165 -9.46 -27.24 2.12
C LEU A 165 -8.44 -28.38 2.16
N ASP A 166 -7.16 -28.07 2.37
CA ASP A 166 -6.07 -29.04 2.53
C ASP A 166 -6.01 -29.63 3.96
N GLY A 167 -7.01 -29.34 4.82
CA GLY A 167 -7.11 -29.90 6.17
C GLY A 167 -6.22 -29.19 7.20
N PHE A 168 -5.75 -27.97 6.91
CA PHE A 168 -4.99 -27.20 7.89
C PHE A 168 -5.88 -26.74 9.04
N GLU A 169 -5.64 -27.26 10.23
CA GLU A 169 -6.25 -26.77 11.47
C GLU A 169 -5.39 -25.64 12.05
N SER A 170 -6.02 -24.47 12.28
CA SER A 170 -5.33 -23.35 12.92
C SER A 170 -4.98 -23.72 14.37
N GLN A 171 -3.72 -23.66 14.72
CA GLN A 171 -3.24 -23.79 16.11
C GLN A 171 -3.35 -22.46 16.89
N PHE A 172 -3.77 -21.40 16.23
CA PHE A 172 -4.02 -20.10 16.85
C PHE A 172 -5.47 -20.08 17.32
N GLY A 173 -5.68 -20.16 18.63
CA GLY A 173 -7.00 -20.16 19.27
C GLY A 173 -8.00 -19.13 18.72
N ASP A 174 -8.97 -18.68 19.49
CA ASP A 174 -10.08 -17.79 19.09
C ASP A 174 -9.63 -16.36 18.71
N ALA A 175 -8.65 -16.20 17.84
CA ALA A 175 -8.17 -14.90 17.39
C ALA A 175 -9.16 -14.27 16.40
N TYR A 176 -9.62 -13.06 16.71
CA TYR A 176 -10.44 -12.29 15.77
C TYR A 176 -9.66 -11.96 14.50
N THR A 177 -10.28 -12.21 13.34
CA THR A 177 -9.73 -11.82 12.05
C THR A 177 -10.61 -10.77 11.39
N ASN A 178 -10.02 -9.66 11.00
CA ASN A 178 -10.69 -8.63 10.22
C ASN A 178 -10.39 -8.85 8.74
N ARG A 179 -11.45 -9.03 7.91
CA ARG A 179 -11.34 -9.33 6.48
C ARG A 179 -12.30 -8.50 5.65
N ILE A 180 -11.88 -8.13 4.44
CA ILE A 180 -12.72 -7.41 3.47
C ILE A 180 -12.50 -8.01 2.07
N HIS A 181 -13.63 -8.20 1.35
CA HIS A 181 -13.65 -8.68 -0.04
C HIS A 181 -13.36 -7.55 -1.03
#